data_bdbba86b5a836f590a86f4c30634c066
#
_entry.id   bdbba86b5a836f590a86f4c30634c066
#
_cell.length_a   1.000
_cell.length_b   1.000
_cell.length_c   1.000
_cell.angle_alpha   90.00
_cell.angle_beta   90.00
_cell.angle_gamma   90.00
#
_symmetry.space_group_name_H-M   'P 1'
#
loop_
_entity.id
_entity.type
_entity.pdbx_description
1 polymer ?
#
loop_
_entity_poly.entity_id
_entity_poly.type
_entity_poly.pdbx_seq_one_letter_code
_entity_poly.pdbx_strand_id
1 'polypeptide(L)'
;MVTAARFDAAYLNNPRPGYPALSRRLREEGQVTLRVLVSPDGQPAQVELRMSSGSDRLDRAAREAVARWRFVPARRGDTAIESWVLVPIVFKLQGN
;
A
#
# COMPACT_ATOMS: atom_id res chain seq x y z
N MET A 1 -7.86 13.98 -20.36
CA MET A 1 -7.65 12.54 -20.06
C MET A 1 -7.22 12.40 -18.60
N VAL A 2 -7.79 11.46 -17.90
CA VAL A 2 -7.44 11.18 -16.50
C VAL A 2 -6.50 10.00 -16.45
N THR A 3 -5.37 10.17 -15.75
CA THR A 3 -4.40 9.11 -15.50
C THR A 3 -4.48 8.72 -14.04
N ALA A 4 -4.55 7.42 -13.75
CA ALA A 4 -4.70 6.93 -12.37
C ALA A 4 -3.42 7.15 -11.56
N ALA A 5 -3.59 7.25 -10.24
CA ALA A 5 -2.46 7.31 -9.33
C ALA A 5 -1.71 5.97 -9.33
N ARG A 6 -0.40 6.02 -9.04
CA ARG A 6 0.46 4.84 -9.07
C ARG A 6 1.34 4.79 -7.83
N PHE A 7 1.69 3.58 -7.41
CA PHE A 7 2.58 3.36 -6.26
C PHE A 7 3.82 2.53 -6.62
N ASP A 8 3.90 2.05 -7.86
CA ASP A 8 4.90 1.07 -8.27
C ASP A 8 6.01 1.65 -9.14
N ALA A 9 6.07 2.97 -9.28
CA ALA A 9 7.15 3.59 -10.04
C ALA A 9 8.48 3.38 -9.30
N ALA A 10 9.49 2.91 -10.04
CA ALA A 10 10.77 2.52 -9.43
C ALA A 10 11.42 3.67 -8.66
N TYR A 11 11.30 4.90 -9.16
CA TYR A 11 11.94 6.05 -8.51
C TYR A 11 11.27 6.45 -7.19
N LEU A 12 10.09 5.91 -6.88
CA LEU A 12 9.43 6.21 -5.62
C LEU A 12 10.11 5.56 -4.42
N ASN A 13 10.79 4.45 -4.66
CA ASN A 13 11.54 3.74 -3.63
C ASN A 13 10.69 3.43 -2.39
N ASN A 14 9.52 2.83 -2.59
CA ASN A 14 8.62 2.46 -1.50
C ASN A 14 9.03 1.12 -0.92
N PRO A 15 9.52 1.08 0.34
CA PRO A 15 9.96 -0.18 0.92
C PRO A 15 8.76 -1.08 1.24
N ARG A 16 8.96 -2.38 1.07
CA ARG A 16 7.95 -3.36 1.40
C ARG A 16 7.74 -3.41 2.92
N PRO A 17 6.50 -3.70 3.37
CA PRO A 17 6.26 -3.85 4.80
C PRO A 17 7.12 -4.98 5.39
N GLY A 18 7.63 -4.76 6.60
CA GLY A 18 8.34 -5.79 7.32
C GLY A 18 7.36 -6.89 7.73
N TYR A 19 7.83 -8.14 7.69
CA TYR A 19 7.02 -9.26 8.13
C TYR A 19 7.09 -9.29 9.66
N PRO A 20 5.95 -9.15 10.37
CA PRO A 20 5.99 -9.18 11.84
C PRO A 20 6.56 -10.49 12.34
N ALA A 21 7.45 -10.42 13.35
CA ALA A 21 8.15 -11.60 13.83
C ALA A 21 7.19 -12.69 14.33
N LEU A 22 6.16 -12.27 15.05
CA LEU A 22 5.18 -13.24 15.57
C LEU A 22 4.37 -13.88 14.44
N SER A 23 4.03 -13.08 13.42
CA SER A 23 3.32 -13.61 12.25
C SER A 23 4.17 -14.65 11.52
N ARG A 24 5.47 -14.38 11.40
CA ARG A 24 6.39 -15.34 10.79
C ARG A 24 6.44 -16.63 11.60
N ARG A 25 6.54 -16.50 12.91
CA ARG A 25 6.60 -17.66 13.81
C ARG A 25 5.34 -18.49 13.74
N LEU A 26 4.18 -17.84 13.65
CA LEU A 26 2.89 -18.51 13.56
C LEU A 26 2.53 -18.92 12.14
N ARG A 27 3.41 -18.61 11.18
CA ARG A 27 3.22 -18.91 9.74
C ARG A 27 1.96 -18.27 9.18
N GLU A 28 1.68 -17.04 9.61
CA GLU A 28 0.56 -16.28 9.07
C GLU A 28 0.92 -15.72 7.71
N GLU A 29 0.05 -15.95 6.74
CA GLU A 29 0.19 -15.46 5.38
C GLU A 29 -1.13 -14.86 4.93
N GLY A 30 -1.09 -14.00 3.93
CA GLY A 30 -2.31 -13.47 3.38
C GLY A 30 -2.06 -12.21 2.57
N GLN A 31 -3.13 -11.70 2.01
CA GLN A 31 -3.09 -10.46 1.25
C GLN A 31 -3.92 -9.40 1.96
N VAL A 32 -3.32 -8.23 2.12
CA VAL A 32 -4.00 -7.05 2.65
C VAL A 32 -4.25 -6.13 1.47
N THR A 33 -5.49 -5.72 1.27
CA THR A 33 -5.79 -4.71 0.26
C THR A 33 -6.13 -3.41 0.96
N LEU A 34 -5.38 -2.37 0.65
CA LEU A 34 -5.58 -1.04 1.21
C LEU A 34 -6.17 -0.12 0.16
N ARG A 35 -6.98 0.80 0.62
CA ARG A 35 -7.54 1.86 -0.22
C ARG A 35 -6.88 3.15 0.23
N VAL A 36 -6.16 3.80 -0.69
CA VAL A 36 -5.33 4.96 -0.35
C VAL A 36 -5.82 6.19 -1.10
N LEU A 37 -6.06 7.27 -0.37
CA LEU A 37 -6.36 8.56 -1.00
C LEU A 37 -5.04 9.27 -1.24
N VAL A 38 -4.67 9.42 -2.52
CA VAL A 38 -3.42 10.04 -2.91
C VAL A 38 -3.65 11.51 -3.19
N SER A 39 -2.95 12.37 -2.47
CA SER A 39 -3.06 13.82 -2.67
C SER A 39 -2.35 14.25 -3.95
N PRO A 40 -2.64 15.47 -4.44
CA PRO A 40 -1.97 15.94 -5.66
C PRO A 40 -0.45 16.00 -5.58
N ASP A 41 0.11 16.07 -4.38
CA ASP A 41 1.56 16.06 -4.20
C ASP A 41 2.13 14.66 -3.99
N GLY A 42 1.31 13.61 -4.16
CA GLY A 42 1.79 12.24 -4.13
C GLY A 42 1.88 11.62 -2.74
N GLN A 43 1.28 12.25 -1.73
CA GLN A 43 1.30 11.71 -0.37
C GLN A 43 0.03 10.95 -0.07
N PRO A 44 0.10 9.89 0.77
CA PRO A 44 -1.10 9.16 1.19
C PRO A 44 -1.85 9.98 2.24
N ALA A 45 -2.89 10.67 1.81
CA ALA A 45 -3.70 11.50 2.71
C ALA A 45 -4.56 10.65 3.64
N GLN A 46 -5.02 9.49 3.16
CA GLN A 46 -5.78 8.53 3.96
C GLN A 46 -5.39 7.12 3.53
N VAL A 47 -5.30 6.22 4.51
CA VAL A 47 -5.04 4.80 4.25
C VAL A 47 -6.11 3.99 4.97
N GLU A 48 -6.92 3.28 4.20
CA GLU A 48 -8.04 2.50 4.74
C GLU A 48 -7.86 1.02 4.42
N LEU A 49 -8.29 0.17 5.35
CA LEU A 49 -8.29 -1.26 5.12
C LEU A 49 -9.52 -1.62 4.26
N ARG A 50 -9.27 -2.11 3.06
CA ARG A 50 -10.33 -2.53 2.15
C ARG A 50 -10.64 -4.02 2.33
N MET A 51 -9.59 -4.83 2.48
CA MET A 51 -9.74 -6.26 2.68
C MET A 51 -8.62 -6.76 3.60
N SER A 52 -9.02 -7.39 4.69
CA SER A 52 -8.08 -7.92 5.67
C SER A 52 -7.44 -9.22 5.18
N SER A 53 -6.20 -9.45 5.61
CA SER A 53 -5.52 -10.71 5.41
C SER A 53 -6.06 -11.82 6.33
N GLY A 54 -6.85 -11.44 7.34
CA GLY A 54 -7.25 -12.35 8.40
C GLY A 54 -6.34 -12.26 9.63
N SER A 55 -5.27 -11.49 9.55
CA SER A 55 -4.34 -11.28 10.66
C SER A 55 -4.21 -9.80 10.95
N ASP A 56 -4.54 -9.37 12.18
CA ASP A 56 -4.41 -7.98 12.57
C ASP A 56 -2.98 -7.50 12.47
N ARG A 57 -2.01 -8.38 12.77
CA ARG A 57 -0.59 -8.02 12.71
C ARG A 57 -0.16 -7.71 11.29
N LEU A 58 -0.57 -8.54 10.33
CA LEU A 58 -0.24 -8.30 8.91
C LEU A 58 -0.93 -7.05 8.39
N ASP A 59 -2.21 -6.86 8.76
CA ASP A 59 -2.96 -5.69 8.33
C ASP A 59 -2.30 -4.41 8.84
N ARG A 60 -1.88 -4.41 10.10
CA ARG A 60 -1.23 -3.25 10.70
C ARG A 60 0.12 -2.96 10.04
N ALA A 61 0.92 -4.00 9.81
CA ALA A 61 2.21 -3.84 9.15
C ALA A 61 2.06 -3.21 7.76
N ALA A 62 1.05 -3.67 7.01
CA ALA A 62 0.79 -3.11 5.69
C ALA A 62 0.39 -1.64 5.76
N ARG A 63 -0.51 -1.29 6.67
CA ARG A 63 -0.97 0.09 6.81
C ARG A 63 0.15 1.03 7.22
N GLU A 64 0.98 0.61 8.18
CA GLU A 64 2.08 1.43 8.64
C GLU A 64 3.12 1.68 7.55
N ALA A 65 3.40 0.66 6.74
CA ALA A 65 4.35 0.82 5.64
C ALA A 65 3.81 1.75 4.56
N VAL A 66 2.57 1.53 4.13
CA VAL A 66 1.97 2.30 3.03
C VAL A 66 1.76 3.76 3.45
N ALA A 67 1.52 4.01 4.73
CA ALA A 67 1.39 5.39 5.23
C ALA A 67 2.66 6.21 5.03
N ARG A 68 3.81 5.54 4.82
CA ARG A 68 5.10 6.21 4.57
C ARG A 68 5.48 6.20 3.10
N TRP A 69 4.69 5.58 2.25
CA TRP A 69 5.00 5.51 0.83
C TRP A 69 4.77 6.84 0.15
N ARG A 70 5.35 6.97 -1.03
CA ARG A 70 5.07 8.08 -1.93
C ARG A 70 4.43 7.54 -3.18
N PHE A 71 3.63 8.37 -3.83
CA PHE A 71 2.81 7.95 -4.95
C PHE A 71 3.00 8.92 -6.11
N VAL A 72 2.73 8.43 -7.31
CA VAL A 72 2.54 9.31 -8.45
C VAL A 72 1.06 9.68 -8.42
N PRO A 73 0.72 10.97 -8.29
CA PRO A 73 -0.68 11.36 -8.19
C PRO A 73 -1.41 11.13 -9.52
N ALA A 74 -2.72 10.98 -9.43
CA ALA A 74 -3.56 10.97 -10.62
C ALA A 74 -3.48 12.34 -11.29
N ARG A 75 -3.73 12.39 -12.58
CA ARG A 75 -3.67 13.64 -13.34
C ARG A 75 -4.88 13.75 -14.24
N ARG A 76 -5.33 14.99 -14.40
CA ARG A 76 -6.29 15.36 -15.44
C ARG A 76 -5.56 16.32 -16.37
N GLY A 77 -5.16 15.82 -17.55
CA GLY A 77 -4.27 16.59 -18.39
C GLY A 77 -2.97 16.87 -17.67
N ASP A 78 -2.63 18.13 -17.50
CA ASP A 78 -1.40 18.54 -16.84
C ASP A 78 -1.57 18.80 -15.34
N THR A 79 -2.79 18.61 -14.83
CA THR A 79 -3.09 18.97 -13.43
C THR A 79 -3.11 17.72 -12.57
N ALA A 80 -2.30 17.71 -11.50
CA ALA A 80 -2.36 16.63 -10.51
C ALA A 80 -3.66 16.77 -9.70
N ILE A 81 -4.32 15.65 -9.48
CA ILE A 81 -5.60 15.61 -8.77
C ILE A 81 -5.57 14.57 -7.68
N GLU A 82 -6.43 14.74 -6.68
CA GLU A 82 -6.63 13.76 -5.61
C GLU A 82 -7.38 12.56 -6.16
N SER A 83 -6.99 11.36 -5.76
CA SER A 83 -7.64 10.16 -6.25
C SER A 83 -7.39 8.97 -5.33
N TRP A 84 -8.32 8.03 -5.31
CA TRP A 84 -8.17 6.78 -4.57
C TRP A 84 -7.46 5.74 -5.44
N VAL A 85 -6.65 4.91 -4.79
CA VAL A 85 -5.98 3.79 -5.45
C VAL A 85 -6.00 2.59 -4.51
N LEU A 86 -6.11 1.39 -5.10
CA LEU A 86 -6.03 0.15 -4.32
C LEU A 86 -4.59 -0.34 -4.32
N VAL A 87 -4.10 -0.72 -3.15
CA VAL A 87 -2.74 -1.21 -2.97
C VAL A 87 -2.80 -2.60 -2.37
N PRO A 88 -2.47 -3.64 -3.14
CA PRO A 88 -2.42 -5.00 -2.60
C PRO A 88 -1.05 -5.26 -2.01
N ILE A 89 -1.02 -5.79 -0.78
CA ILE A 89 0.20 -6.20 -0.11
C ILE A 89 0.11 -7.68 0.17
N VAL A 90 1.05 -8.45 -0.35
CA VAL A 90 1.06 -9.89 -0.18
C VAL A 90 2.13 -10.27 0.84
N PHE A 91 1.70 -10.96 1.90
CA PHE A 91 2.61 -11.54 2.88
C PHE A 91 2.68 -13.04 2.63
N LYS A 92 3.84 -13.49 2.19
CA LYS A 92 4.02 -14.89 1.89
C LYS A 92 5.39 -15.35 2.40
N LEU A 93 5.41 -16.42 3.15
CA LEU A 93 6.64 -17.01 3.64
C LEU A 93 7.25 -17.83 2.52
N GLN A 94 8.58 -17.71 2.36
CA GLN A 94 9.27 -18.50 1.36
C GLN A 94 9.54 -19.85 1.96
N GLY A 95 9.13 -20.90 1.25
CA GLY A 95 9.40 -22.25 1.66
C GLY A 95 10.86 -22.61 1.44
N ASN A 96 11.37 -23.44 2.30
CA ASN A 96 12.69 -24.02 2.16
C ASN A 96 12.69 -25.39 2.77
#